data_b4e5a9dabcde8cb73b02d42371735674
#
_entry.id   b4e5a9dabcde8cb73b02d42371735674
#
_cell.length_a   1.000
_cell.length_b   1.000
_cell.length_c   1.000
_cell.angle_alpha   90.00
_cell.angle_beta   90.00
_cell.angle_gamma   90.00
#
_symmetry.space_group_name_H-M   'P 1'
#
loop_
_entity.id
_entity.type
_entity.pdbx_description
1 polymer ?
#
loop_
_entity_poly.entity_id
_entity_poly.type
_entity_poly.pdbx_seq_one_letter_code
_entity_poly.pdbx_strand_id
1 'polypeptide(L)'
;MSIDTGAALEHVLATGDEWQSWRALRLSGEAPGDVPPIPYQDEEGAFIGPGGRPSPGATGEALCHLRVLGLGDSGAAAIAADWLEEARTPALAWLDPPEEVPGELDNPAASRVWATAASACGLMAIGRDPGPRAMTLLRGESDSVGRFTGGAYPTFAAAGAFWLAEGPKTEMAEWALKWARETDEEWWGPWEHTTALTFWTGAAIPLENATVEEFVDELREAAPEGGWDDDLGLTLRTLELIAALGA
;
A
#
# COMPACT_ATOMS: atom_id res chain seq x y z
N MET A 1 23.41 -7.97 2.15
CA MET A 1 23.20 -8.95 1.05
C MET A 1 22.05 -8.44 0.22
N SER A 2 22.05 -8.57 -1.07
CA SER A 2 20.91 -8.20 -1.92
C SER A 2 20.14 -9.49 -2.23
N ILE A 3 18.80 -9.40 -2.27
CA ILE A 3 17.96 -10.49 -2.73
C ILE A 3 18.37 -10.95 -4.13
N ASP A 4 18.60 -12.24 -4.33
CA ASP A 4 18.78 -12.82 -5.68
C ASP A 4 17.41 -12.94 -6.35
N THR A 5 17.11 -11.94 -7.18
CA THR A 5 15.83 -11.87 -7.89
C THR A 5 15.55 -13.11 -8.73
N GLY A 6 16.59 -13.70 -9.35
CA GLY A 6 16.44 -14.91 -10.18
C GLY A 6 16.01 -16.10 -9.34
N ALA A 7 16.72 -16.40 -8.26
CA ALA A 7 16.40 -17.50 -7.35
C ALA A 7 15.04 -17.33 -6.69
N ALA A 8 14.70 -16.11 -6.26
CA ALA A 8 13.42 -15.81 -5.66
C ALA A 8 12.24 -16.03 -6.63
N LEU A 9 12.37 -15.56 -7.89
CA LEU A 9 11.33 -15.77 -8.90
C LEU A 9 11.20 -17.24 -9.30
N GLU A 10 12.30 -18.00 -9.44
CA GLU A 10 12.26 -19.45 -9.68
C GLU A 10 11.52 -20.19 -8.56
N HIS A 11 11.76 -19.82 -7.30
CA HIS A 11 11.06 -20.39 -6.17
C HIS A 11 9.55 -20.09 -6.21
N VAL A 12 9.15 -18.84 -6.48
CA VAL A 12 7.74 -18.47 -6.63
C VAL A 12 7.07 -19.25 -7.78
N LEU A 13 7.72 -19.37 -8.92
CA LEU A 13 7.18 -20.12 -10.07
C LEU A 13 7.00 -21.62 -9.78
N ALA A 14 7.84 -22.18 -8.90
CA ALA A 14 7.78 -23.59 -8.53
C ALA A 14 6.70 -23.92 -7.47
N THR A 15 6.37 -22.96 -6.61
CA THR A 15 5.55 -23.21 -5.39
C THR A 15 4.34 -22.30 -5.26
N GLY A 16 4.29 -21.19 -5.97
CA GLY A 16 3.23 -20.19 -5.89
C GLY A 16 1.93 -20.62 -6.56
N ASP A 17 0.86 -19.93 -6.22
CA ASP A 17 -0.44 -20.04 -6.90
C ASP A 17 -0.44 -19.35 -8.28
N GLU A 18 -1.60 -19.35 -8.96
CA GLU A 18 -1.75 -18.77 -10.29
C GLU A 18 -1.47 -17.25 -10.31
N TRP A 19 -1.95 -16.52 -9.30
CA TRP A 19 -1.72 -15.08 -9.15
C TRP A 19 -0.24 -14.76 -8.87
N GLN A 20 0.38 -15.51 -7.97
CA GLN A 20 1.80 -15.35 -7.64
C GLN A 20 2.69 -15.68 -8.84
N SER A 21 2.38 -16.75 -9.56
CA SER A 21 3.09 -17.15 -10.79
C SER A 21 2.96 -16.08 -11.88
N TRP A 22 1.76 -15.51 -12.07
CA TRP A 22 1.52 -14.42 -13.02
C TRP A 22 2.38 -13.19 -12.71
N ARG A 23 2.47 -12.81 -11.42
CA ARG A 23 3.32 -11.70 -10.95
C ARG A 23 4.80 -11.97 -11.18
N ALA A 24 5.27 -13.19 -10.88
CA ALA A 24 6.64 -13.60 -11.09
C ALA A 24 7.06 -13.56 -12.57
N LEU A 25 6.21 -14.08 -13.49
CA LEU A 25 6.44 -14.00 -14.94
C LEU A 25 6.54 -12.54 -15.42
N ARG A 26 5.68 -11.68 -14.91
CA ARG A 26 5.71 -10.26 -15.23
C ARG A 26 7.03 -9.59 -14.79
N LEU A 27 7.50 -9.90 -13.59
CA LEU A 27 8.78 -9.40 -13.07
C LEU A 27 10.00 -9.91 -13.86
N SER A 28 9.92 -11.14 -14.40
CA SER A 28 10.97 -11.68 -15.29
C SER A 28 10.97 -11.07 -16.70
N GLY A 29 9.99 -10.20 -17.00
CA GLY A 29 9.83 -9.59 -18.34
C GLY A 29 9.12 -10.49 -19.34
N GLU A 30 8.55 -11.60 -18.91
CA GLU A 30 7.73 -12.47 -19.75
C GLU A 30 6.29 -11.93 -19.87
N ALA A 31 5.58 -12.34 -20.92
CA ALA A 31 4.17 -11.99 -21.12
C ALA A 31 3.29 -13.05 -20.43
N PRO A 32 2.74 -12.80 -19.25
CA PRO A 32 2.08 -13.84 -18.45
C PRO A 32 0.66 -14.21 -18.92
N GLY A 33 0.19 -13.67 -20.03
CA GLY A 33 -1.18 -13.87 -20.50
C GLY A 33 -2.21 -12.99 -19.78
N ASP A 34 -3.47 -13.45 -19.76
CA ASP A 34 -4.55 -12.73 -19.08
C ASP A 34 -4.31 -12.64 -17.56
N VAL A 35 -4.81 -11.58 -16.94
CA VAL A 35 -4.74 -11.41 -15.48
C VAL A 35 -5.65 -12.45 -14.82
N PRO A 36 -5.13 -13.33 -13.97
CA PRO A 36 -5.96 -14.28 -13.25
C PRO A 36 -6.82 -13.58 -12.18
N PRO A 37 -7.78 -14.27 -11.56
CA PRO A 37 -8.54 -13.73 -10.44
C PRO A 37 -7.59 -13.23 -9.34
N ILE A 38 -7.83 -12.01 -8.86
CA ILE A 38 -7.00 -11.41 -7.82
C ILE A 38 -7.46 -11.95 -6.46
N PRO A 39 -6.57 -12.57 -5.67
CA PRO A 39 -6.93 -13.07 -4.36
C PRO A 39 -7.45 -11.96 -3.45
N TYR A 40 -8.32 -12.33 -2.54
CA TYR A 40 -8.91 -11.41 -1.54
C TYR A 40 -9.78 -10.29 -2.10
N GLN A 41 -10.06 -10.24 -3.41
CA GLN A 41 -11.10 -9.39 -3.97
C GLN A 41 -12.41 -10.18 -4.05
N ASP A 42 -13.47 -9.67 -3.43
CA ASP A 42 -14.79 -10.28 -3.50
C ASP A 42 -15.54 -9.93 -4.80
N GLU A 43 -16.73 -10.52 -4.97
CA GLU A 43 -17.56 -10.32 -6.17
C GLU A 43 -18.08 -8.87 -6.30
N GLU A 44 -18.14 -8.11 -5.20
CA GLU A 44 -18.57 -6.71 -5.18
C GLU A 44 -17.42 -5.74 -5.43
N GLY A 45 -16.17 -6.25 -5.42
CA GLY A 45 -14.96 -5.50 -5.70
C GLY A 45 -14.16 -5.08 -4.49
N ALA A 46 -14.66 -5.32 -3.28
CA ALA A 46 -13.91 -5.04 -2.06
C ALA A 46 -12.72 -5.98 -1.88
N PHE A 47 -11.65 -5.46 -1.32
CA PHE A 47 -10.59 -6.32 -0.80
C PHE A 47 -10.84 -6.66 0.67
N ILE A 48 -10.55 -7.91 0.99
CA ILE A 48 -10.75 -8.47 2.32
C ILE A 48 -9.56 -8.07 3.20
N GLY A 49 -9.86 -7.48 4.34
CA GLY A 49 -8.84 -7.10 5.31
C GLY A 49 -8.40 -8.26 6.21
N PRO A 50 -7.50 -8.02 7.17
CA PRO A 50 -6.91 -9.06 8.02
C PRO A 50 -7.91 -9.81 8.89
N GLY A 51 -9.04 -9.21 9.25
CA GLY A 51 -10.15 -9.85 9.99
C GLY A 51 -11.08 -10.69 9.14
N GLY A 52 -10.87 -10.74 7.82
CA GLY A 52 -11.64 -11.58 6.89
C GLY A 52 -12.93 -10.95 6.36
N ARG A 53 -13.07 -9.63 6.41
CA ARG A 53 -14.23 -8.88 5.91
C ARG A 53 -13.83 -7.82 4.87
N PRO A 54 -14.77 -7.36 4.04
CA PRO A 54 -14.57 -6.21 3.18
C PRO A 54 -14.07 -5.00 3.97
N SER A 55 -12.94 -4.41 3.54
CA SER A 55 -12.27 -3.32 4.23
C SER A 55 -11.94 -2.18 3.28
N PRO A 56 -12.45 -0.95 3.54
CA PRO A 56 -12.04 0.23 2.80
C PRO A 56 -10.52 0.49 2.84
N GLY A 57 -9.86 0.27 3.98
CA GLY A 57 -8.43 0.43 4.09
C GLY A 57 -7.65 -0.57 3.24
N ALA A 58 -7.99 -1.86 3.34
CA ALA A 58 -7.37 -2.91 2.53
C ALA A 58 -7.63 -2.69 1.02
N THR A 59 -8.85 -2.24 0.65
CA THR A 59 -9.19 -1.92 -0.74
C THR A 59 -8.36 -0.74 -1.25
N GLY A 60 -8.16 0.30 -0.43
CA GLY A 60 -7.31 1.43 -0.79
C GLY A 60 -5.83 1.04 -0.97
N GLU A 61 -5.29 0.23 -0.07
CA GLU A 61 -3.94 -0.33 -0.21
C GLU A 61 -3.79 -1.18 -1.47
N ALA A 62 -4.78 -2.05 -1.73
CA ALA A 62 -4.79 -2.89 -2.93
C ALA A 62 -4.82 -2.06 -4.22
N LEU A 63 -5.54 -0.94 -4.29
CA LEU A 63 -5.52 -0.02 -5.43
C LEU A 63 -4.12 0.58 -5.66
N CYS A 64 -3.42 0.97 -4.59
CA CYS A 64 -2.02 1.40 -4.70
C CYS A 64 -1.14 0.29 -5.25
N HIS A 65 -1.30 -0.94 -4.75
CA HIS A 65 -0.54 -2.09 -5.24
C HIS A 65 -0.88 -2.43 -6.71
N LEU A 66 -2.15 -2.41 -7.10
CA LEU A 66 -2.55 -2.58 -8.51
C LEU A 66 -1.92 -1.50 -9.41
N ARG A 67 -1.79 -0.27 -8.92
CA ARG A 67 -1.07 0.79 -9.63
C ARG A 67 0.41 0.46 -9.81
N VAL A 68 1.09 -0.04 -8.78
CA VAL A 68 2.49 -0.52 -8.84
C VAL A 68 2.63 -1.63 -9.88
N LEU A 69 1.68 -2.56 -9.92
CA LEU A 69 1.63 -3.63 -10.93
C LEU A 69 1.26 -3.15 -12.34
N GLY A 70 0.97 -1.86 -12.56
CA GLY A 70 0.48 -1.35 -13.84
C GLY A 70 -0.92 -1.85 -14.21
N LEU A 71 -1.71 -2.27 -13.21
CA LEU A 71 -3.10 -2.72 -13.33
C LEU A 71 -4.11 -1.65 -12.86
N GLY A 72 -3.68 -0.39 -12.66
CA GLY A 72 -4.55 0.69 -12.21
C GLY A 72 -5.73 0.98 -13.13
N ASP A 73 -5.63 0.66 -14.41
CA ASP A 73 -6.70 0.81 -15.41
C ASP A 73 -7.48 -0.52 -15.66
N SER A 74 -7.25 -1.55 -14.85
CA SER A 74 -7.92 -2.85 -15.00
C SER A 74 -9.38 -2.82 -14.54
N GLY A 75 -10.17 -3.79 -14.99
CA GLY A 75 -11.55 -3.98 -14.50
C GLY A 75 -11.61 -4.22 -12.99
N ALA A 76 -10.63 -4.93 -12.42
CA ALA A 76 -10.53 -5.17 -10.98
C ALA A 76 -10.34 -3.86 -10.19
N ALA A 77 -9.44 -2.97 -10.66
CA ALA A 77 -9.25 -1.66 -10.04
C ALA A 77 -10.50 -0.77 -10.16
N ALA A 78 -11.19 -0.82 -11.31
CA ALA A 78 -12.41 -0.04 -11.52
C ALA A 78 -13.53 -0.46 -10.55
N ILE A 79 -13.79 -1.76 -10.41
CA ILE A 79 -14.83 -2.30 -9.51
C ILE A 79 -14.47 -1.99 -8.05
N ALA A 80 -13.20 -2.12 -7.65
CA ALA A 80 -12.74 -1.76 -6.31
C ALA A 80 -12.94 -0.26 -6.01
N ALA A 81 -12.67 0.60 -6.97
CA ALA A 81 -12.92 2.04 -6.83
C ALA A 81 -14.41 2.37 -6.69
N ASP A 82 -15.26 1.75 -7.51
CA ASP A 82 -16.72 1.92 -7.44
C ASP A 82 -17.23 1.46 -6.07
N TRP A 83 -16.76 0.31 -5.58
CA TRP A 83 -17.09 -0.15 -4.24
C TRP A 83 -16.68 0.85 -3.14
N LEU A 84 -15.46 1.40 -3.21
CA LEU A 84 -15.02 2.44 -2.26
C LEU A 84 -15.91 3.69 -2.30
N GLU A 85 -16.34 4.10 -3.48
CA GLU A 85 -17.24 5.26 -3.62
C GLU A 85 -18.58 5.00 -2.94
N GLU A 86 -19.12 3.78 -3.03
CA GLU A 86 -20.37 3.36 -2.38
C GLU A 86 -20.20 3.17 -0.85
N ALA A 87 -19.04 2.69 -0.41
CA ALA A 87 -18.73 2.46 1.01
C ALA A 87 -18.51 3.75 1.81
N ARG A 88 -18.53 4.92 1.17
CA ARG A 88 -18.40 6.21 1.87
C ARG A 88 -19.50 6.40 2.90
N THR A 89 -19.11 6.74 4.11
CA THR A 89 -20.05 7.14 5.16
C THR A 89 -20.74 8.47 4.84
N PRO A 90 -21.86 8.81 5.51
CA PRO A 90 -22.50 10.14 5.38
C PRO A 90 -21.54 11.31 5.70
N ALA A 91 -20.49 11.07 6.49
CA ALA A 91 -19.43 12.05 6.76
C ALA A 91 -18.45 12.22 5.58
N LEU A 92 -18.65 11.48 4.49
CA LEU A 92 -17.78 11.43 3.31
C LEU A 92 -16.32 11.03 3.64
N ALA A 93 -16.19 10.05 4.51
CA ALA A 93 -14.97 9.39 4.91
C ALA A 93 -15.21 7.88 4.92
N TRP A 94 -14.19 7.09 5.21
CA TRP A 94 -14.31 5.65 5.33
C TRP A 94 -14.06 5.21 6.78
N LEU A 95 -14.56 4.04 7.12
CA LEU A 95 -14.42 3.45 8.43
C LEU A 95 -14.24 1.94 8.28
N ASP A 96 -13.16 1.41 8.81
CA ASP A 96 -12.97 -0.02 8.96
C ASP A 96 -13.55 -0.52 10.28
N PRO A 97 -14.09 -1.74 10.33
CA PRO A 97 -14.25 -2.44 11.59
C PRO A 97 -12.88 -2.58 12.29
N PRO A 98 -12.80 -2.53 13.63
CA PRO A 98 -11.52 -2.58 14.34
C PRO A 98 -10.65 -3.79 13.98
N GLU A 99 -11.26 -4.94 13.71
CA GLU A 99 -10.60 -6.18 13.33
C GLU A 99 -9.97 -6.17 11.93
N GLU A 100 -10.33 -5.18 11.09
CA GLU A 100 -9.80 -5.02 9.73
C GLU A 100 -8.68 -3.98 9.65
N VAL A 101 -8.32 -3.38 10.77
CA VAL A 101 -7.25 -2.37 10.81
C VAL A 101 -5.90 -3.06 11.02
N PRO A 102 -4.86 -2.76 10.21
CA PRO A 102 -3.53 -3.30 10.45
C PRO A 102 -2.97 -2.87 11.81
N GLY A 103 -2.41 -3.80 12.54
CA GLY A 103 -1.95 -3.57 13.90
C GLY A 103 -3.10 -3.52 14.92
N GLU A 104 -2.75 -3.40 16.19
CA GLU A 104 -3.72 -3.34 17.30
C GLU A 104 -4.24 -1.91 17.48
N LEU A 105 -5.12 -1.47 16.59
CA LEU A 105 -5.73 -0.14 16.68
C LEU A 105 -7.13 -0.20 17.30
N ASP A 106 -7.24 -0.47 18.58
CA ASP A 106 -8.50 -0.50 19.35
C ASP A 106 -9.21 0.87 19.45
N ASN A 107 -8.88 1.81 18.57
CA ASN A 107 -9.39 3.17 18.61
C ASN A 107 -10.23 3.46 17.35
N PRO A 108 -11.56 3.74 17.48
CA PRO A 108 -12.41 4.10 16.34
C PRO A 108 -11.93 5.33 15.54
N ALA A 109 -11.20 6.26 16.18
CA ALA A 109 -10.60 7.39 15.46
C ALA A 109 -9.45 6.92 14.57
N ALA A 110 -8.59 6.03 15.07
CA ALA A 110 -7.51 5.43 14.31
C ALA A 110 -8.02 4.63 13.11
N SER A 111 -9.05 3.81 13.31
CA SER A 111 -9.72 3.05 12.26
C SER A 111 -10.26 3.95 11.14
N ARG A 112 -10.92 5.06 11.51
CA ARG A 112 -11.41 6.05 10.54
C ARG A 112 -10.26 6.71 9.77
N VAL A 113 -9.18 7.08 10.45
CA VAL A 113 -8.04 7.74 9.80
C VAL A 113 -7.33 6.79 8.87
N TRP A 114 -7.08 5.55 9.30
CA TRP A 114 -6.54 4.49 8.45
C TRP A 114 -7.37 4.29 7.19
N ALA A 115 -8.66 3.93 7.35
CA ALA A 115 -9.54 3.64 6.22
C ALA A 115 -9.66 4.84 5.27
N THR A 116 -9.72 6.08 5.81
CA THR A 116 -9.79 7.28 4.98
C THR A 116 -8.49 7.56 4.24
N ALA A 117 -7.33 7.43 4.90
CA ALA A 117 -6.03 7.69 4.29
C ALA A 117 -5.73 6.68 3.18
N ALA A 118 -5.92 5.39 3.46
CA ALA A 118 -5.68 4.32 2.50
C ALA A 118 -6.63 4.42 1.29
N SER A 119 -7.94 4.59 1.53
CA SER A 119 -8.91 4.74 0.44
C SER A 119 -8.66 5.99 -0.41
N ALA A 120 -8.32 7.12 0.22
CA ALA A 120 -8.01 8.34 -0.51
C ALA A 120 -6.75 8.19 -1.37
N CYS A 121 -5.69 7.61 -0.80
CA CYS A 121 -4.46 7.33 -1.54
C CYS A 121 -4.73 6.39 -2.73
N GLY A 122 -5.41 5.26 -2.50
CA GLY A 122 -5.70 4.28 -3.53
C GLY A 122 -6.56 4.82 -4.68
N LEU A 123 -7.63 5.56 -4.37
CA LEU A 123 -8.45 6.21 -5.40
C LEU A 123 -7.63 7.19 -6.24
N MET A 124 -6.86 8.07 -5.59
CA MET A 124 -6.03 9.03 -6.32
C MET A 124 -4.91 8.38 -7.12
N ALA A 125 -4.33 7.27 -6.65
CA ALA A 125 -3.30 6.53 -7.36
C ALA A 125 -3.79 6.01 -8.72
N ILE A 126 -5.09 5.71 -8.84
CA ILE A 126 -5.74 5.29 -10.09
C ILE A 126 -6.53 6.42 -10.78
N GLY A 127 -6.33 7.69 -10.39
CA GLY A 127 -6.92 8.86 -11.03
C GLY A 127 -8.38 9.15 -10.65
N ARG A 128 -8.88 8.60 -9.54
CA ARG A 128 -10.25 8.86 -9.01
C ARG A 128 -10.20 9.90 -7.89
N ASP A 129 -11.26 10.68 -7.73
CA ASP A 129 -11.36 11.73 -6.71
C ASP A 129 -11.88 11.17 -5.37
N PRO A 130 -11.10 11.22 -4.28
CA PRO A 130 -11.56 10.80 -2.96
C PRO A 130 -12.56 11.78 -2.33
N GLY A 131 -12.74 12.94 -2.94
CA GLY A 131 -13.55 14.03 -2.45
C GLY A 131 -12.86 14.93 -1.41
N PRO A 132 -13.24 16.22 -1.36
CA PRO A 132 -12.52 17.23 -0.57
C PRO A 132 -12.62 17.01 0.95
N ARG A 133 -13.65 16.30 1.42
CA ARG A 133 -13.84 16.05 2.86
C ARG A 133 -12.85 15.03 3.41
N ALA A 134 -12.42 14.04 2.61
CA ALA A 134 -11.41 13.08 3.01
C ALA A 134 -10.10 13.80 3.38
N MET A 135 -9.60 14.66 2.50
CA MET A 135 -8.38 15.42 2.74
C MET A 135 -8.52 16.42 3.90
N THR A 136 -9.70 17.03 4.08
CA THR A 136 -9.98 17.92 5.21
C THR A 136 -9.96 17.18 6.54
N LEU A 137 -10.53 15.96 6.60
CA LEU A 137 -10.48 15.10 7.78
C LEU A 137 -9.03 14.77 8.13
N LEU A 138 -8.27 14.28 7.14
CA LEU A 138 -6.89 13.87 7.37
C LEU A 138 -6.02 15.02 7.88
N ARG A 139 -6.19 16.26 7.39
CA ARG A 139 -5.47 17.42 7.94
C ARG A 139 -5.74 17.66 9.42
N GLY A 140 -6.95 17.39 9.89
CA GLY A 140 -7.32 17.54 11.29
C GLY A 140 -6.81 16.45 12.21
N GLU A 141 -6.26 15.37 11.65
CA GLU A 141 -5.81 14.18 12.38
C GLU A 141 -4.28 14.04 12.44
N SER A 142 -3.54 15.00 11.86
CA SER A 142 -2.08 15.08 11.98
C SER A 142 -1.68 15.86 13.22
N ASP A 143 -0.66 15.40 13.92
CA ASP A 143 0.00 16.16 14.99
C ASP A 143 1.10 17.09 14.44
N SER A 144 1.77 17.80 15.35
CA SER A 144 2.80 18.79 15.00
C SER A 144 4.10 18.21 14.46
N VAL A 145 4.28 16.88 14.50
CA VAL A 145 5.48 16.19 13.97
C VAL A 145 5.18 15.39 12.71
N GLY A 146 3.93 15.41 12.24
CA GLY A 146 3.53 14.73 11.01
C GLY A 146 2.98 13.31 11.20
N ARG A 147 2.82 12.86 12.46
CA ARG A 147 2.17 11.59 12.76
C ARG A 147 0.66 11.74 12.68
N PHE A 148 -0.01 10.80 12.05
CA PHE A 148 -1.47 10.74 12.00
C PHE A 148 -2.04 9.88 13.14
N THR A 149 -3.26 10.21 13.55
CA THR A 149 -4.00 9.41 14.55
C THR A 149 -4.04 7.95 14.12
N GLY A 150 -3.57 7.04 14.99
CA GLY A 150 -3.44 5.61 14.70
C GLY A 150 -2.02 5.14 14.38
N GLY A 151 -1.04 6.05 14.28
CA GLY A 151 0.38 5.68 14.17
C GLY A 151 0.86 5.40 12.76
N ALA A 152 1.65 4.35 12.58
CA ALA A 152 2.43 4.09 11.38
C ALA A 152 1.57 3.94 10.11
N TYR A 153 0.69 2.97 10.06
CA TYR A 153 -0.10 2.66 8.85
C TYR A 153 -0.94 3.84 8.34
N PRO A 154 -1.72 4.55 9.18
CA PRO A 154 -2.40 5.77 8.74
C PRO A 154 -1.44 6.85 8.24
N THR A 155 -0.27 6.98 8.86
CA THR A 155 0.74 7.98 8.46
C THR A 155 1.35 7.64 7.10
N PHE A 156 1.68 6.37 6.84
CA PHE A 156 2.18 5.93 5.54
C PHE A 156 1.19 6.22 4.41
N ALA A 157 -0.07 5.85 4.60
CA ALA A 157 -1.12 6.09 3.62
C ALA A 157 -1.40 7.59 3.42
N ALA A 158 -1.43 8.38 4.50
CA ALA A 158 -1.65 9.82 4.43
C ALA A 158 -0.52 10.55 3.70
N ALA A 159 0.74 10.13 3.87
CA ALA A 159 1.87 10.69 3.13
C ALA A 159 1.64 10.57 1.61
N GLY A 160 1.26 9.38 1.13
CA GLY A 160 0.92 9.16 -0.28
C GLY A 160 -0.29 9.97 -0.73
N ALA A 161 -1.34 10.02 0.09
CA ALA A 161 -2.55 10.77 -0.22
C ALA A 161 -2.29 12.27 -0.37
N PHE A 162 -1.54 12.90 0.54
CA PHE A 162 -1.18 14.31 0.43
C PHE A 162 -0.21 14.60 -0.72
N TRP A 163 0.73 13.68 -0.99
CA TRP A 163 1.60 13.80 -2.16
C TRP A 163 0.81 13.86 -3.46
N LEU A 164 -0.18 13.00 -3.63
CA LEU A 164 -1.06 12.98 -4.82
C LEU A 164 -1.97 14.20 -4.89
N ALA A 165 -2.56 14.61 -3.76
CA ALA A 165 -3.54 15.68 -3.73
C ALA A 165 -2.92 17.07 -3.92
N GLU A 166 -1.71 17.31 -3.38
CA GLU A 166 -1.15 18.65 -3.23
C GLU A 166 0.24 18.78 -3.86
N GLY A 167 0.81 17.66 -4.30
CA GLY A 167 2.12 17.59 -4.93
C GLY A 167 3.29 17.45 -3.95
N PRO A 168 4.51 17.32 -4.51
CA PRO A 168 5.70 16.88 -3.77
C PRO A 168 6.25 17.87 -2.74
N LYS A 169 5.73 19.10 -2.68
CA LYS A 169 6.16 20.15 -1.74
C LYS A 169 5.13 20.48 -0.69
N THR A 170 4.17 19.58 -0.47
CA THR A 170 3.19 19.77 0.60
C THR A 170 3.82 19.46 1.96
N GLU A 171 3.66 20.37 2.92
CA GLU A 171 4.15 20.19 4.28
C GLU A 171 3.61 18.90 4.91
N MET A 172 2.37 18.55 4.62
CA MET A 172 1.73 17.35 5.18
C MET A 172 2.41 16.04 4.74
N ALA A 173 2.75 15.92 3.45
CA ALA A 173 3.48 14.75 2.97
C ALA A 173 4.93 14.75 3.47
N GLU A 174 5.62 15.90 3.43
CA GLU A 174 6.99 16.03 3.92
C GLU A 174 7.11 15.68 5.40
N TRP A 175 6.18 16.15 6.23
CA TRP A 175 6.19 15.86 7.67
C TRP A 175 5.87 14.39 7.95
N ALA A 176 4.91 13.79 7.25
CA ALA A 176 4.58 12.38 7.41
C ALA A 176 5.73 11.46 6.98
N LEU A 177 6.38 11.73 5.84
CA LEU A 177 7.56 11.01 5.39
C LEU A 177 8.74 11.17 6.37
N LYS A 178 8.98 12.40 6.82
CA LYS A 178 10.02 12.69 7.81
C LYS A 178 9.75 11.96 9.12
N TRP A 179 8.50 11.99 9.60
CA TRP A 179 8.13 11.26 10.81
C TRP A 179 8.41 9.75 10.66
N ALA A 180 8.01 9.14 9.55
CA ALA A 180 8.28 7.73 9.29
C ALA A 180 9.78 7.40 9.38
N ARG A 181 10.62 8.21 8.73
CA ARG A 181 12.08 8.04 8.75
C ARG A 181 12.71 8.23 10.13
N GLU A 182 12.24 9.22 10.92
CA GLU A 182 12.86 9.57 12.22
C GLU A 182 12.32 8.73 13.38
N THR A 183 11.24 7.98 13.17
CA THR A 183 10.60 7.24 14.25
C THR A 183 11.12 5.81 14.33
N ASP A 184 11.46 5.17 13.23
CA ASP A 184 11.96 3.80 13.12
C ASP A 184 11.74 2.97 14.41
N GLU A 185 10.50 2.44 14.57
CA GLU A 185 10.16 1.69 15.77
C GLU A 185 10.76 0.27 15.66
N GLU A 186 11.36 -0.25 16.72
CA GLU A 186 12.00 -1.59 16.78
C GLU A 186 11.11 -2.74 16.27
N TRP A 187 9.79 -2.54 16.20
CA TRP A 187 8.84 -3.54 15.72
C TRP A 187 8.55 -3.44 14.21
N TRP A 188 9.04 -2.39 13.54
CA TRP A 188 8.89 -2.29 12.08
C TRP A 188 9.77 -3.33 11.41
N GLY A 189 9.15 -4.09 10.54
CA GLY A 189 9.79 -5.14 9.78
C GLY A 189 9.44 -5.05 8.28
N PRO A 190 9.79 -6.08 7.52
CA PRO A 190 9.56 -6.09 6.07
C PRO A 190 8.11 -5.82 5.65
N TRP A 191 7.13 -6.18 6.48
CA TRP A 191 5.71 -5.92 6.23
C TRP A 191 5.38 -4.43 6.33
N GLU A 192 5.87 -3.74 7.37
CA GLU A 192 5.66 -2.31 7.55
C GLU A 192 6.34 -1.53 6.42
N HIS A 193 7.57 -1.90 6.08
CA HIS A 193 8.31 -1.27 4.99
C HIS A 193 7.61 -1.48 3.62
N THR A 194 7.17 -2.69 3.31
CA THR A 194 6.44 -2.95 2.06
C THR A 194 5.09 -2.25 2.02
N THR A 195 4.39 -2.12 3.15
CA THR A 195 3.13 -1.37 3.22
C THR A 195 3.36 0.12 2.97
N ALA A 196 4.34 0.74 3.62
CA ALA A 196 4.71 2.13 3.39
C ALA A 196 5.08 2.37 1.92
N LEU A 197 6.01 1.56 1.40
CA LEU A 197 6.46 1.66 0.01
C LEU A 197 5.34 1.38 -1.01
N THR A 198 4.34 0.56 -0.69
CA THR A 198 3.16 0.36 -1.55
C THR A 198 2.38 1.66 -1.73
N PHE A 199 2.10 2.39 -0.65
CA PHE A 199 1.44 3.69 -0.75
C PHE A 199 2.29 4.73 -1.48
N TRP A 200 3.58 4.81 -1.15
CA TRP A 200 4.47 5.82 -1.69
C TRP A 200 4.80 5.58 -3.17
N THR A 201 5.04 4.34 -3.57
CA THR A 201 5.26 3.97 -4.98
C THR A 201 3.95 4.11 -5.78
N GLY A 202 2.82 3.70 -5.22
CA GLY A 202 1.50 3.94 -5.81
C GLY A 202 1.19 5.42 -6.01
N ALA A 203 1.68 6.29 -5.11
CA ALA A 203 1.62 7.74 -5.21
C ALA A 203 2.72 8.35 -6.12
N ALA A 204 3.57 7.54 -6.73
CA ALA A 204 4.71 7.96 -7.53
C ALA A 204 5.69 8.88 -6.77
N ILE A 205 5.89 8.66 -5.48
CA ILE A 205 6.99 9.29 -4.73
C ILE A 205 8.30 8.67 -5.22
N PRO A 206 9.26 9.46 -5.70
CA PRO A 206 10.45 8.93 -6.35
C PRO A 206 11.45 8.33 -5.36
N LEU A 207 12.32 7.43 -5.85
CA LEU A 207 13.38 6.80 -5.06
C LEU A 207 14.36 7.82 -4.43
N GLU A 208 14.58 8.96 -5.10
CA GLU A 208 15.45 10.04 -4.60
C GLU A 208 14.90 10.75 -3.36
N ASN A 209 13.67 10.44 -2.95
CA ASN A 209 13.17 10.87 -1.64
C ASN A 209 13.89 10.10 -0.55
N ALA A 210 14.56 10.81 0.36
CA ALA A 210 15.42 10.20 1.37
C ALA A 210 14.71 9.15 2.26
N THR A 211 13.40 9.31 2.51
CA THR A 211 12.63 8.33 3.27
C THR A 211 12.35 7.07 2.43
N VAL A 212 12.03 7.23 1.15
CA VAL A 212 11.80 6.09 0.24
C VAL A 212 13.09 5.30 0.05
N GLU A 213 14.23 5.98 -0.17
CA GLU A 213 15.55 5.37 -0.32
C GLU A 213 15.91 4.53 0.91
N GLU A 214 15.77 5.10 2.12
CA GLU A 214 16.08 4.43 3.38
C GLU A 214 15.21 3.17 3.58
N PHE A 215 13.90 3.26 3.38
CA PHE A 215 13.00 2.10 3.48
C PHE A 215 13.29 1.00 2.45
N VAL A 216 13.72 1.36 1.25
CA VAL A 216 14.18 0.38 0.24
C VAL A 216 15.46 -0.29 0.68
N ASP A 217 16.41 0.45 1.23
CA ASP A 217 17.69 -0.11 1.68
C ASP A 217 17.50 -1.04 2.88
N GLU A 218 16.68 -0.67 3.86
CA GLU A 218 16.32 -1.52 5.00
C GLU A 218 15.61 -2.81 4.55
N LEU A 219 14.67 -2.69 3.60
CA LEU A 219 13.98 -3.86 3.04
C LEU A 219 14.95 -4.81 2.31
N ARG A 220 15.94 -4.27 1.59
CA ARG A 220 17.01 -5.05 0.94
C ARG A 220 17.93 -5.72 1.95
N GLU A 221 18.26 -5.03 3.04
CA GLU A 221 19.12 -5.59 4.10
C GLU A 221 18.39 -6.71 4.87
N ALA A 222 17.09 -6.56 5.09
CA ALA A 222 16.27 -7.57 5.77
C ALA A 222 15.97 -8.79 4.89
N ALA A 223 15.99 -8.66 3.56
CA ALA A 223 15.61 -9.73 2.65
C ALA A 223 16.66 -10.86 2.62
N PRO A 224 16.25 -12.13 2.83
CA PRO A 224 17.10 -13.28 2.56
C PRO A 224 17.49 -13.38 1.08
N GLU A 225 18.59 -14.06 0.77
CA GLU A 225 19.11 -14.19 -0.60
C GLU A 225 18.07 -14.75 -1.59
N GLY A 226 17.27 -15.74 -1.16
CA GLY A 226 16.20 -16.35 -1.97
C GLY A 226 14.80 -15.74 -1.76
N GLY A 227 14.69 -14.64 -1.04
CA GLY A 227 13.40 -14.12 -0.57
C GLY A 227 12.94 -14.79 0.73
N TRP A 228 11.71 -14.54 1.13
CA TRP A 228 11.10 -15.16 2.31
C TRP A 228 10.40 -16.46 1.91
N ASP A 229 11.02 -17.61 2.17
CA ASP A 229 10.54 -18.95 1.77
C ASP A 229 9.09 -19.24 2.25
N ASP A 230 8.76 -18.79 3.45
CA ASP A 230 7.43 -18.99 4.04
C ASP A 230 6.42 -17.92 3.64
N ASP A 231 6.85 -16.86 2.90
CA ASP A 231 6.02 -15.74 2.50
C ASP A 231 6.30 -15.25 1.07
N LEU A 232 5.75 -16.00 0.12
CA LEU A 232 5.85 -15.64 -1.30
C LEU A 232 5.18 -14.30 -1.63
N GLY A 233 4.15 -13.91 -0.86
CA GLY A 233 3.46 -12.64 -0.99
C GLY A 233 4.38 -11.47 -0.69
N LEU A 234 5.11 -11.53 0.43
CA LEU A 234 6.10 -10.55 0.84
C LEU A 234 7.28 -10.50 -0.14
N THR A 235 7.78 -11.67 -0.56
CA THR A 235 8.85 -11.77 -1.56
C THR A 235 8.48 -11.04 -2.85
N LEU A 236 7.32 -11.34 -3.43
CA LEU A 236 6.85 -10.71 -4.67
C LEU A 236 6.63 -9.21 -4.48
N ARG A 237 5.95 -8.80 -3.39
CA ARG A 237 5.70 -7.38 -3.10
C ARG A 237 7.02 -6.59 -3.02
N THR A 238 8.03 -7.13 -2.36
CA THR A 238 9.37 -6.54 -2.28
C THR A 238 10.00 -6.35 -3.67
N LEU A 239 10.02 -7.40 -4.48
CA LEU A 239 10.61 -7.35 -5.82
C LEU A 239 9.87 -6.37 -6.74
N GLU A 240 8.55 -6.31 -6.66
CA GLU A 240 7.72 -5.38 -7.43
C GLU A 240 7.98 -3.93 -7.07
N LEU A 241 8.12 -3.62 -5.79
CA LEU A 241 8.41 -2.28 -5.31
C LEU A 241 9.81 -1.83 -5.73
N ILE A 242 10.82 -2.69 -5.57
CA ILE A 242 12.19 -2.43 -6.03
C ILE A 242 12.21 -2.19 -7.54
N ALA A 243 11.54 -3.03 -8.31
CA ALA A 243 11.48 -2.89 -9.76
C ALA A 243 10.74 -1.62 -10.21
N ALA A 244 9.63 -1.27 -9.56
CA ALA A 244 8.83 -0.08 -9.88
C ALA A 244 9.56 1.22 -9.55
N LEU A 245 10.41 1.23 -8.53
CA LEU A 245 11.24 2.37 -8.15
C LEU A 245 12.53 2.48 -8.99
N GLY A 246 12.86 1.47 -9.81
CA GLY A 246 14.09 1.41 -10.58
C GLY A 246 15.34 1.23 -9.71
N ALA A 247 15.15 0.63 -8.55
CA ALA A 247 16.13 0.52 -7.49
C ALA A 247 16.95 -0.79 -7.55
#